data_33a5c50a43b351f63dac6a6ed6354690
#
_entry.id   33a5c50a43b351f63dac6a6ed6354690
#
_cell.length_a   1.000
_cell.length_b   1.000
_cell.length_c   1.000
_cell.angle_alpha   90.00
_cell.angle_beta   90.00
_cell.angle_gamma   90.00
#
_symmetry.space_group_name_H-M   'P 1'
#
loop_
_entity.id
_entity.type
_entity.pdbx_description
1 polymer ?
#
loop_
_entity_poly.entity_id
_entity_poly.type
_entity_poly.pdbx_seq_one_letter_code
_entity_poly.pdbx_strand_id
1 'polypeptide(L)'
;MSRLNELLQQAGNIGRNEDGSITRLGFSEKYFQALEFLKGRMQELGMQVEIDPVGNLHGVLQGSDPEAKSIVIGSHMDTVMQGGVYDGMLGVTGALEVAARLKDEGRTLRHPLEIWGFNMEESSILGGTFGSRCVTGMLDPDIPGYAEKLAKFGCSPEKAKAAKRDISKYECYLEYHIEQGDKLDHTGIDVGVVSGIVSIIDYKVTAKGMSNHAGTTMMANRKDALVGMAKLIVAAEERARELNDTLVFTVGKIAVSPGQENVIPGQAVANFEMRHMDKAVTDQFYADIQAFAKEIPNCEFEFVNTSAKYSTPCDPRLIKLIDDVCTEKEISHVIMPSGAGHDANAMAHEGVPIGMIFVPSVKGISHQGDEYTKPEHIDLGADVLYQTVLKLDENGV
;
A
#
# COMPACT_ATOMS: atom_id res chain seq x y z
N MET A 1 -25.06 6.88 12.92
CA MET A 1 -23.76 6.35 12.46
C MET A 1 -23.91 4.84 12.45
N SER A 2 -23.44 4.15 11.42
CA SER A 2 -23.49 2.68 11.38
C SER A 2 -22.52 2.06 12.40
N ARG A 3 -22.72 0.78 12.75
CA ARG A 3 -21.81 0.02 13.62
C ARG A 3 -20.37 0.06 13.11
N LEU A 4 -20.15 -0.12 11.79
CA LEU A 4 -18.84 -0.07 11.19
C LEU A 4 -18.18 1.30 11.38
N ASN A 5 -18.90 2.37 11.08
CA ASN A 5 -18.36 3.73 11.25
C ASN A 5 -18.03 4.05 12.71
N GLU A 6 -18.84 3.59 13.68
CA GLU A 6 -18.53 3.74 15.10
C GLU A 6 -17.29 2.95 15.51
N LEU A 7 -17.17 1.68 15.07
CA LEU A 7 -16.01 0.84 15.34
C LEU A 7 -14.74 1.43 14.75
N LEU A 8 -14.79 1.87 13.50
CA LEU A 8 -13.66 2.50 12.80
C LEU A 8 -13.19 3.77 13.54
N GLN A 9 -14.13 4.62 13.99
CA GLN A 9 -13.78 5.81 14.76
C GLN A 9 -13.16 5.45 16.12
N GLN A 10 -13.68 4.43 16.81
CA GLN A 10 -13.11 4.00 18.10
C GLN A 10 -11.70 3.43 17.94
N ALA A 11 -11.48 2.53 16.98
CA ALA A 11 -10.18 1.90 16.72
C ALA A 11 -9.20 2.90 16.09
N GLY A 12 -9.63 3.64 15.07
CA GLY A 12 -8.81 4.57 14.31
C GLY A 12 -8.27 5.72 15.16
N ASN A 13 -9.06 6.18 16.14
CA ASN A 13 -8.64 7.27 17.03
C ASN A 13 -7.62 6.87 18.13
N ILE A 14 -7.28 5.60 18.25
CA ILE A 14 -6.19 5.19 19.15
C ILE A 14 -4.86 5.69 18.59
N GLY A 15 -4.19 6.57 19.32
CA GLY A 15 -2.97 7.26 18.89
C GLY A 15 -3.21 8.67 18.34
N ARG A 16 -4.38 9.26 18.60
CA ARG A 16 -4.69 10.64 18.21
C ARG A 16 -3.76 11.64 18.86
N ASN A 17 -3.19 12.52 18.05
CA ASN A 17 -2.34 13.63 18.46
C ASN A 17 -3.19 14.88 18.80
N GLU A 18 -2.55 15.89 19.39
CA GLU A 18 -3.20 17.18 19.73
C GLU A 18 -3.70 17.93 18.48
N ASP A 19 -3.02 17.77 17.33
CA ASP A 19 -3.39 18.37 16.04
C ASP A 19 -4.51 17.61 15.32
N GLY A 20 -5.01 16.52 15.89
CA GLY A 20 -6.07 15.69 15.33
C GLY A 20 -5.60 14.55 14.43
N SER A 21 -4.33 14.53 14.01
CA SER A 21 -3.72 13.44 13.27
C SER A 21 -3.55 12.18 14.13
N ILE A 22 -3.25 11.05 13.50
CA ILE A 22 -3.02 9.77 14.18
C ILE A 22 -1.55 9.37 14.05
N THR A 23 -0.93 8.99 15.15
CA THR A 23 0.40 8.35 15.15
C THR A 23 0.34 7.04 15.93
N ARG A 24 0.28 5.94 15.19
CA ARG A 24 0.22 4.56 15.71
C ARG A 24 1.22 3.69 14.96
N LEU A 25 2.50 3.98 15.16
CA LEU A 25 3.58 3.26 14.48
C LEU A 25 3.60 1.78 14.89
N GLY A 26 3.94 0.91 13.96
CA GLY A 26 4.11 -0.51 14.24
C GLY A 26 5.02 -0.76 15.45
N PHE A 27 4.71 -1.77 16.26
CA PHE A 27 5.35 -2.11 17.53
C PHE A 27 5.29 -1.04 18.63
N SER A 28 4.60 0.08 18.41
CA SER A 28 4.44 1.11 19.45
C SER A 28 3.39 0.69 20.50
N GLU A 29 3.41 1.37 21.65
CA GLU A 29 2.38 1.19 22.70
C GLU A 29 0.97 1.44 22.13
N LYS A 30 0.81 2.45 21.26
CA LYS A 30 -0.46 2.79 20.62
C LYS A 30 -0.94 1.71 19.67
N TYR A 31 -0.01 1.06 18.96
CA TYR A 31 -0.31 -0.09 18.13
C TYR A 31 -0.89 -1.23 18.97
N PHE A 32 -0.24 -1.60 20.05
CA PHE A 32 -0.73 -2.67 20.92
C PHE A 32 -2.02 -2.32 21.67
N GLN A 33 -2.28 -1.03 21.95
CA GLN A 33 -3.59 -0.59 22.45
C GLN A 33 -4.71 -0.83 21.44
N ALA A 34 -4.49 -0.51 20.16
CA ALA A 34 -5.44 -0.77 19.08
C ALA A 34 -5.63 -2.29 18.86
N LEU A 35 -4.54 -3.05 18.90
CA LEU A 35 -4.57 -4.51 18.78
C LEU A 35 -5.43 -5.15 19.87
N GLU A 36 -5.21 -4.82 21.15
CA GLU A 36 -6.02 -5.37 22.25
C GLU A 36 -7.48 -4.95 22.17
N PHE A 37 -7.77 -3.73 21.71
CA PHE A 37 -9.14 -3.28 21.45
C PHE A 37 -9.82 -4.15 20.39
N LEU A 38 -9.19 -4.35 19.22
CA LEU A 38 -9.75 -5.15 18.13
C LEU A 38 -9.83 -6.63 18.49
N LYS A 39 -8.86 -7.17 19.22
CA LYS A 39 -8.90 -8.54 19.78
C LYS A 39 -10.16 -8.76 20.63
N GLY A 40 -10.49 -7.80 21.50
CA GLY A 40 -11.74 -7.86 22.28
C GLY A 40 -12.98 -7.92 21.39
N ARG A 41 -13.02 -7.12 20.31
CA ARG A 41 -14.13 -7.14 19.34
C ARG A 41 -14.25 -8.47 18.59
N MET A 42 -13.13 -9.06 18.16
CA MET A 42 -13.10 -10.39 17.55
C MET A 42 -13.65 -11.46 18.50
N GLN A 43 -13.24 -11.41 19.79
CA GLN A 43 -13.73 -12.34 20.81
C GLN A 43 -15.23 -12.21 21.08
N GLU A 44 -15.76 -10.98 21.11
CA GLU A 44 -17.20 -10.72 21.22
C GLU A 44 -18.01 -11.31 20.07
N LEU A 45 -17.39 -11.43 18.88
CA LEU A 45 -17.98 -12.06 17.71
C LEU A 45 -17.87 -13.60 17.74
N GLY A 46 -17.18 -14.17 18.73
CA GLY A 46 -17.01 -15.62 18.88
C GLY A 46 -15.84 -16.20 18.09
N MET A 47 -14.93 -15.34 17.61
CA MET A 47 -13.73 -15.78 16.91
C MET A 47 -12.68 -16.37 17.85
N GLN A 48 -11.93 -17.34 17.37
CA GLN A 48 -10.67 -17.76 18.00
C GLN A 48 -9.60 -16.74 17.63
N VAL A 49 -8.96 -16.12 18.63
CA VAL A 49 -8.05 -14.98 18.40
C VAL A 49 -6.67 -15.26 18.98
N GLU A 50 -5.65 -14.97 18.20
CA GLU A 50 -4.24 -15.01 18.64
C GLU A 50 -3.50 -13.74 18.21
N ILE A 51 -2.39 -13.47 18.88
CA ILE A 51 -1.38 -12.50 18.48
C ILE A 51 -0.15 -13.29 18.10
N ASP A 52 0.31 -13.09 16.85
CA ASP A 52 1.46 -13.83 16.36
C ASP A 52 2.80 -13.33 16.94
N PRO A 53 3.93 -14.04 16.74
CA PRO A 53 5.23 -13.65 17.30
C PRO A 53 5.77 -12.27 16.83
N VAL A 54 5.24 -11.71 15.74
CA VAL A 54 5.63 -10.38 15.22
C VAL A 54 4.57 -9.31 15.48
N GLY A 55 3.53 -9.64 16.25
CA GLY A 55 2.51 -8.70 16.68
C GLY A 55 1.40 -8.46 15.67
N ASN A 56 1.18 -9.37 14.73
CA ASN A 56 -0.05 -9.37 13.94
C ASN A 56 -1.21 -9.87 14.78
N LEU A 57 -2.41 -9.34 14.55
CA LEU A 57 -3.66 -9.83 15.12
C LEU A 57 -4.31 -10.80 14.14
N HIS A 58 -4.66 -12.01 14.60
CA HIS A 58 -5.31 -13.03 13.80
C HIS A 58 -6.56 -13.56 14.50
N GLY A 59 -7.67 -13.57 13.79
CA GLY A 59 -8.94 -14.11 14.27
C GLY A 59 -9.55 -15.09 13.28
N VAL A 60 -10.13 -16.20 13.79
CA VAL A 60 -10.78 -17.24 12.96
C VAL A 60 -12.21 -17.45 13.43
N LEU A 61 -13.17 -17.25 12.53
CA LEU A 61 -14.55 -17.70 12.66
C LEU A 61 -14.68 -19.03 11.89
N GLN A 62 -14.98 -20.09 12.61
CA GLN A 62 -15.05 -21.44 12.02
C GLN A 62 -16.18 -21.56 11.00
N GLY A 63 -15.90 -22.21 9.88
CA GLY A 63 -16.90 -22.60 8.90
C GLY A 63 -17.59 -23.91 9.27
N SER A 64 -18.58 -24.31 8.50
CA SER A 64 -19.27 -25.59 8.66
C SER A 64 -18.50 -26.78 8.05
N ASP A 65 -17.56 -26.50 7.16
CA ASP A 65 -16.66 -27.49 6.55
C ASP A 65 -15.21 -27.24 7.02
N PRO A 66 -14.68 -28.03 7.96
CA PRO A 66 -13.33 -27.82 8.51
C PRO A 66 -12.21 -28.12 7.51
N GLU A 67 -12.52 -28.80 6.41
CA GLU A 67 -11.55 -29.10 5.34
C GLU A 67 -11.55 -28.05 4.22
N ALA A 68 -12.54 -27.14 4.23
CA ALA A 68 -12.57 -26.03 3.28
C ALA A 68 -11.41 -25.06 3.56
N LYS A 69 -10.84 -24.51 2.49
CA LYS A 69 -9.86 -23.43 2.59
C LYS A 69 -10.52 -22.17 3.14
N SER A 70 -9.75 -21.35 3.86
CA SER A 70 -10.27 -20.12 4.48
C SER A 70 -10.43 -18.99 3.47
N ILE A 71 -11.54 -18.25 3.57
CA ILE A 71 -11.67 -16.91 2.99
C ILE A 71 -10.96 -15.96 3.98
N VAL A 72 -9.95 -15.24 3.51
CA VAL A 72 -9.13 -14.38 4.34
C VAL A 72 -9.40 -12.92 4.02
N ILE A 73 -9.63 -12.09 5.04
CA ILE A 73 -9.78 -10.65 4.90
C ILE A 73 -8.77 -9.98 5.85
N GLY A 74 -8.09 -8.94 5.38
CA GLY A 74 -7.15 -8.26 6.25
C GLY A 74 -6.68 -6.93 5.68
N SER A 75 -5.97 -6.21 6.51
CA SER A 75 -5.19 -5.01 6.22
C SER A 75 -4.32 -4.70 7.43
N HIS A 76 -3.67 -3.54 7.45
CA HIS A 76 -2.80 -3.16 8.56
C HIS A 76 -3.50 -2.34 9.63
N MET A 77 -2.86 -2.27 10.81
CA MET A 77 -3.34 -1.49 11.95
C MET A 77 -2.43 -0.33 12.31
N ASP A 78 -1.20 -0.31 11.83
CA ASP A 78 -0.27 0.81 12.01
C ASP A 78 -0.60 2.00 11.09
N THR A 79 0.00 3.15 11.37
CA THR A 79 -0.09 4.37 10.57
C THR A 79 1.29 4.94 10.32
N VAL A 80 1.42 5.82 9.34
CA VAL A 80 2.54 6.76 9.28
C VAL A 80 2.51 7.72 10.46
N MET A 81 3.57 8.50 10.66
CA MET A 81 3.55 9.64 11.59
C MET A 81 2.54 10.68 11.08
N GLN A 82 1.69 11.18 12.00
CA GLN A 82 0.66 12.17 11.67
C GLN A 82 -0.28 11.76 10.52
N GLY A 83 -0.58 10.47 10.45
CA GLY A 83 -1.50 9.88 9.47
C GLY A 83 -2.97 10.14 9.76
N GLY A 84 -3.82 9.41 9.05
CA GLY A 84 -5.28 9.47 9.16
C GLY A 84 -5.89 8.36 10.00
N VAL A 85 -7.21 8.31 10.00
CA VAL A 85 -8.03 7.34 10.78
C VAL A 85 -8.32 6.09 9.97
N TYR A 86 -8.33 6.20 8.64
CA TYR A 86 -8.95 5.22 7.75
C TYR A 86 -7.95 4.24 7.15
N ASP A 87 -6.75 4.72 6.84
CA ASP A 87 -5.69 3.96 6.18
C ASP A 87 -5.36 2.67 6.95
N GLY A 88 -5.49 1.52 6.29
CA GLY A 88 -5.38 0.17 6.84
C GLY A 88 -6.49 -0.22 7.82
N MET A 89 -6.79 0.64 8.80
CA MET A 89 -7.79 0.37 9.85
C MET A 89 -9.17 0.10 9.27
N LEU A 90 -9.52 0.73 8.14
CA LEU A 90 -10.78 0.48 7.44
C LEU A 90 -10.93 -1.00 7.04
N GLY A 91 -9.86 -1.61 6.52
CA GLY A 91 -9.89 -3.00 6.08
C GLY A 91 -10.12 -3.97 7.23
N VAL A 92 -9.43 -3.75 8.36
CA VAL A 92 -9.60 -4.60 9.56
C VAL A 92 -10.99 -4.44 10.17
N THR A 93 -11.49 -3.22 10.29
CA THR A 93 -12.83 -2.98 10.84
C THR A 93 -13.95 -3.40 9.89
N GLY A 94 -13.73 -3.27 8.57
CA GLY A 94 -14.63 -3.81 7.54
C GLY A 94 -14.74 -5.34 7.58
N ALA A 95 -13.61 -6.03 7.80
CA ALA A 95 -13.62 -7.48 8.01
C ALA A 95 -14.41 -7.89 9.26
N LEU A 96 -14.29 -7.12 10.36
CA LEU A 96 -15.10 -7.33 11.58
C LEU A 96 -16.59 -7.09 11.33
N GLU A 97 -16.92 -6.12 10.48
CA GLU A 97 -18.33 -5.89 10.09
C GLU A 97 -18.91 -7.08 9.31
N VAL A 98 -18.11 -7.73 8.43
CA VAL A 98 -18.51 -8.97 7.76
C VAL A 98 -18.85 -10.05 8.79
N ALA A 99 -17.95 -10.31 9.74
CA ALA A 99 -18.18 -11.31 10.81
C ALA A 99 -19.41 -10.95 11.68
N ALA A 100 -19.61 -9.67 11.97
CA ALA A 100 -20.74 -9.20 12.75
C ALA A 100 -22.08 -9.40 12.02
N ARG A 101 -22.15 -9.12 10.71
CA ARG A 101 -23.34 -9.38 9.90
C ARG A 101 -23.69 -10.86 9.84
N LEU A 102 -22.69 -11.73 9.64
CA LEU A 102 -22.90 -13.19 9.68
C LEU A 102 -23.51 -13.63 11.00
N LYS A 103 -23.00 -13.10 12.11
CA LYS A 103 -23.54 -13.39 13.45
C LYS A 103 -24.99 -12.89 13.63
N ASP A 104 -25.28 -11.66 13.21
CA ASP A 104 -26.61 -11.05 13.32
C ASP A 104 -27.66 -11.82 12.48
N GLU A 105 -27.25 -12.35 11.32
CA GLU A 105 -28.10 -13.16 10.44
C GLU A 105 -28.16 -14.65 10.88
N GLY A 106 -27.38 -15.05 11.89
CA GLY A 106 -27.26 -16.45 12.29
C GLY A 106 -26.70 -17.33 11.18
N ARG A 107 -25.92 -16.75 10.28
CA ARG A 107 -25.34 -17.45 9.11
C ARG A 107 -23.97 -18.01 9.44
N THR A 108 -23.74 -19.28 9.12
CA THR A 108 -22.43 -19.92 9.16
C THR A 108 -21.98 -20.18 7.73
N LEU A 109 -20.82 -19.67 7.35
CA LEU A 109 -20.21 -19.94 6.05
C LEU A 109 -19.77 -21.41 5.97
N ARG A 110 -19.64 -21.95 4.77
CA ARG A 110 -18.97 -23.23 4.54
C ARG A 110 -17.48 -23.12 4.85
N HIS A 111 -16.85 -22.06 4.34
CA HIS A 111 -15.44 -21.76 4.52
C HIS A 111 -15.19 -21.12 5.90
N PRO A 112 -14.07 -21.41 6.58
CA PRO A 112 -13.62 -20.57 7.67
C PRO A 112 -13.39 -19.15 7.18
N LEU A 113 -13.72 -18.15 8.02
CA LEU A 113 -13.39 -16.74 7.78
C LEU A 113 -12.21 -16.36 8.67
N GLU A 114 -11.08 -16.00 8.08
CA GLU A 114 -9.92 -15.49 8.80
C GLU A 114 -9.79 -13.99 8.64
N ILE A 115 -9.50 -13.29 9.73
CA ILE A 115 -9.28 -11.83 9.75
C ILE A 115 -7.87 -11.56 10.24
N TRP A 116 -7.11 -10.79 9.46
CA TRP A 116 -5.78 -10.33 9.80
C TRP A 116 -5.74 -8.82 10.02
N GLY A 117 -5.12 -8.40 11.14
CA GLY A 117 -4.63 -7.05 11.35
C GLY A 117 -3.10 -7.06 11.36
N PHE A 118 -2.48 -6.65 10.26
CA PHE A 118 -1.03 -6.71 10.10
C PHE A 118 -0.30 -5.60 10.84
N ASN A 119 0.94 -5.89 11.24
CA ASN A 119 1.84 -4.98 11.90
C ASN A 119 2.87 -4.43 10.90
N MET A 120 3.10 -3.12 10.96
CA MET A 120 4.17 -2.45 10.22
C MET A 120 4.08 -2.69 8.70
N GLU A 121 2.92 -2.41 8.13
CA GLU A 121 2.73 -2.31 6.68
C GLU A 121 3.45 -1.07 6.17
N GLU A 122 3.31 0.03 6.88
CA GLU A 122 3.90 1.31 6.54
C GLU A 122 5.43 1.25 6.47
N SER A 123 5.99 2.05 5.60
CA SER A 123 7.42 2.03 5.33
C SER A 123 8.28 2.29 6.58
N SER A 124 9.19 1.38 6.88
CA SER A 124 10.09 1.43 8.01
C SER A 124 11.49 0.96 7.64
N ILE A 125 12.40 0.89 8.63
CA ILE A 125 13.72 0.27 8.42
C ILE A 125 13.65 -1.25 8.16
N LEU A 126 12.49 -1.89 8.42
CA LEU A 126 12.22 -3.29 8.08
C LEU A 126 11.64 -3.46 6.66
N GLY A 127 11.40 -2.36 5.96
CA GLY A 127 10.64 -2.31 4.72
C GLY A 127 9.13 -2.26 4.99
N GLY A 128 8.31 -1.95 3.99
CA GLY A 128 6.86 -2.01 4.09
C GLY A 128 6.33 -3.44 4.11
N THR A 129 5.06 -3.61 4.49
CA THR A 129 4.35 -4.90 4.56
C THR A 129 5.05 -5.96 5.42
N PHE A 130 5.70 -5.52 6.52
CA PHE A 130 6.52 -6.43 7.33
C PHE A 130 5.71 -7.60 7.90
N GLY A 131 4.53 -7.33 8.47
CA GLY A 131 3.68 -8.34 9.09
C GLY A 131 3.21 -9.41 8.11
N SER A 132 2.64 -9.01 6.98
CA SER A 132 2.17 -9.93 5.95
C SER A 132 3.30 -10.72 5.29
N ARG A 133 4.49 -10.10 5.07
CA ARG A 133 5.67 -10.82 4.58
C ARG A 133 6.18 -11.89 5.56
N CYS A 134 6.03 -11.67 6.87
CA CYS A 134 6.33 -12.71 7.86
C CYS A 134 5.32 -13.85 7.76
N VAL A 135 4.02 -13.55 7.70
CA VAL A 135 2.94 -14.54 7.61
C VAL A 135 3.07 -15.42 6.38
N THR A 136 3.36 -14.85 5.24
CA THR A 136 3.52 -15.60 3.98
C THR A 136 4.86 -16.31 3.87
N GLY A 137 5.86 -15.90 4.65
CA GLY A 137 7.23 -16.40 4.54
C GLY A 137 8.03 -15.77 3.41
N MET A 138 7.52 -14.71 2.78
CA MET A 138 8.23 -13.90 1.79
C MET A 138 9.43 -13.18 2.39
N LEU A 139 9.40 -12.87 3.70
CA LEU A 139 10.52 -12.23 4.37
C LEU A 139 11.63 -13.24 4.66
N ASP A 140 12.85 -12.94 4.18
CA ASP A 140 14.07 -13.61 4.64
C ASP A 140 14.69 -12.80 5.81
N PRO A 141 14.54 -13.23 7.06
CA PRO A 141 15.08 -12.51 8.20
C PRO A 141 16.58 -12.76 8.44
N ASP A 142 17.21 -13.66 7.68
CA ASP A 142 18.63 -14.00 7.79
C ASP A 142 19.53 -13.11 6.92
N ILE A 143 18.96 -12.15 6.21
CA ILE A 143 19.73 -11.16 5.45
C ILE A 143 20.70 -10.42 6.39
N PRO A 144 21.99 -10.28 6.03
CA PRO A 144 22.98 -9.59 6.86
C PRO A 144 22.52 -8.19 7.34
N GLY A 145 22.61 -7.93 8.63
CA GLY A 145 22.19 -6.67 9.24
C GLY A 145 20.68 -6.55 9.52
N TYR A 146 19.88 -7.57 9.18
CA TYR A 146 18.44 -7.50 9.42
C TYR A 146 18.07 -7.82 10.88
N ALA A 147 18.84 -8.69 11.54
CA ALA A 147 18.66 -9.01 12.97
C ALA A 147 18.80 -7.76 13.86
N GLU A 148 19.77 -6.88 13.57
CA GLU A 148 19.95 -5.61 14.28
C GLU A 148 18.80 -4.64 14.06
N LYS A 149 18.17 -4.67 12.88
CA LYS A 149 16.96 -3.87 12.59
C LYS A 149 15.76 -4.41 13.38
N LEU A 150 15.55 -5.73 13.40
CA LEU A 150 14.48 -6.39 14.17
C LEU A 150 14.61 -6.11 15.67
N ALA A 151 15.84 -6.16 16.20
CA ALA A 151 16.10 -5.93 17.62
C ALA A 151 15.65 -4.53 18.10
N LYS A 152 15.63 -3.51 17.24
CA LYS A 152 15.12 -2.18 17.55
C LYS A 152 13.63 -2.15 17.89
N PHE A 153 12.89 -3.16 17.47
CA PHE A 153 11.47 -3.34 17.72
C PHE A 153 11.17 -4.48 18.73
N GLY A 154 12.18 -4.99 19.42
CA GLY A 154 12.00 -6.16 20.32
C GLY A 154 11.64 -7.45 19.59
N CYS A 155 11.89 -7.51 18.29
CA CYS A 155 11.69 -8.66 17.42
C CYS A 155 13.02 -9.40 17.16
N SER A 156 12.96 -10.60 16.60
CA SER A 156 14.14 -11.39 16.21
C SER A 156 13.85 -12.19 14.92
N PRO A 157 14.90 -12.71 14.25
CA PRO A 157 14.73 -13.60 13.10
C PRO A 157 13.88 -14.84 13.43
N GLU A 158 14.01 -15.41 14.62
CA GLU A 158 13.23 -16.57 15.07
C GLU A 158 11.74 -16.24 15.18
N LYS A 159 11.41 -15.06 15.74
CA LYS A 159 10.01 -14.59 15.83
C LYS A 159 9.43 -14.37 14.44
N ALA A 160 10.19 -13.76 13.52
CA ALA A 160 9.76 -13.53 12.14
C ALA A 160 9.48 -14.86 11.41
N LYS A 161 10.37 -15.86 11.57
CA LYS A 161 10.16 -17.20 11.02
C LYS A 161 8.97 -17.92 11.64
N ALA A 162 8.77 -17.77 12.95
CA ALA A 162 7.67 -18.43 13.68
C ALA A 162 6.28 -17.83 13.35
N ALA A 163 6.22 -16.64 12.77
CA ALA A 163 4.98 -16.02 12.30
C ALA A 163 4.45 -16.64 10.99
N LYS A 164 5.29 -17.41 10.27
CA LYS A 164 4.90 -18.01 8.99
C LYS A 164 3.71 -18.97 9.16
N ARG A 165 2.73 -18.84 8.23
CA ARG A 165 1.54 -19.69 8.15
C ARG A 165 1.57 -20.59 6.91
N ASP A 166 0.75 -21.61 6.95
CA ASP A 166 0.47 -22.45 5.80
C ASP A 166 -0.62 -21.81 4.94
N ILE A 167 -0.19 -20.90 4.07
CA ILE A 167 -1.08 -20.15 3.18
C ILE A 167 -1.71 -21.00 2.07
N SER A 168 -1.28 -22.27 1.89
CA SER A 168 -1.95 -23.19 0.95
C SER A 168 -3.39 -23.50 1.37
N LYS A 169 -3.72 -23.21 2.63
CA LYS A 169 -5.07 -23.30 3.22
C LYS A 169 -5.94 -22.09 2.95
N TYR A 170 -5.45 -21.05 2.29
CA TYR A 170 -6.22 -19.89 1.92
C TYR A 170 -6.87 -20.10 0.54
N GLU A 171 -8.17 -19.87 0.45
CA GLU A 171 -8.90 -19.85 -0.81
C GLU A 171 -8.59 -18.55 -1.57
N CYS A 172 -8.68 -17.44 -0.86
CA CYS A 172 -8.31 -16.12 -1.35
C CYS A 172 -8.01 -15.16 -0.19
N TYR A 173 -7.42 -14.02 -0.53
CA TYR A 173 -7.26 -12.88 0.36
C TYR A 173 -7.98 -11.66 -0.22
N LEU A 174 -8.83 -11.04 0.58
CA LEU A 174 -9.54 -9.81 0.25
C LEU A 174 -9.00 -8.65 1.09
N GLU A 175 -8.77 -7.50 0.47
CA GLU A 175 -8.38 -6.28 1.18
C GLU A 175 -9.34 -5.15 0.86
N TYR A 176 -9.99 -4.62 1.89
CA TYR A 176 -10.86 -3.46 1.82
C TYR A 176 -10.09 -2.23 2.28
N HIS A 177 -10.03 -1.19 1.43
CA HIS A 177 -9.14 -0.06 1.69
C HIS A 177 -9.72 1.26 1.16
N ILE A 178 -9.20 2.38 1.63
CA ILE A 178 -9.37 3.67 0.96
C ILE A 178 -8.52 3.73 -0.31
N GLU A 179 -8.93 4.54 -1.30
CA GLU A 179 -8.15 4.68 -2.56
C GLU A 179 -6.77 5.31 -2.36
N GLN A 180 -6.59 6.16 -1.37
CA GLN A 180 -5.41 7.01 -1.16
C GLN A 180 -5.10 7.96 -2.33
N GLY A 181 -6.01 8.06 -3.28
CA GLY A 181 -5.97 8.90 -4.48
C GLY A 181 -7.29 9.64 -4.67
N ASP A 182 -7.37 10.49 -5.68
CA ASP A 182 -8.52 11.38 -5.90
C ASP A 182 -9.46 10.94 -7.03
N LYS A 183 -9.19 9.83 -7.71
CA LYS A 183 -9.91 9.42 -8.89
C LYS A 183 -11.40 9.15 -8.60
N LEU A 184 -11.70 8.39 -7.55
CA LEU A 184 -13.07 8.05 -7.18
C LEU A 184 -13.84 9.31 -6.73
N ASP A 185 -13.26 10.11 -5.84
CA ASP A 185 -13.89 11.35 -5.35
C ASP A 185 -14.09 12.36 -6.49
N HIS A 186 -13.06 12.56 -7.34
CA HIS A 186 -13.12 13.49 -8.47
C HIS A 186 -14.17 13.09 -9.52
N THR A 187 -14.33 11.80 -9.77
CA THR A 187 -15.28 11.28 -10.77
C THR A 187 -16.67 11.00 -10.20
N GLY A 188 -16.84 11.08 -8.89
CA GLY A 188 -18.11 10.76 -8.22
C GLY A 188 -18.50 9.29 -8.29
N ILE A 189 -17.50 8.40 -8.31
CA ILE A 189 -17.66 6.94 -8.33
C ILE A 189 -17.53 6.40 -6.90
N ASP A 190 -18.44 5.51 -6.51
CA ASP A 190 -18.56 5.05 -5.13
C ASP A 190 -17.56 3.96 -4.75
N VAL A 191 -17.19 3.09 -5.71
CA VAL A 191 -16.34 1.91 -5.45
C VAL A 191 -15.30 1.71 -6.55
N GLY A 192 -14.06 1.44 -6.14
CA GLY A 192 -12.99 0.96 -7.01
C GLY A 192 -12.83 -0.56 -6.90
N VAL A 193 -12.98 -1.27 -8.02
CA VAL A 193 -12.60 -2.69 -8.14
C VAL A 193 -11.15 -2.74 -8.55
N VAL A 194 -10.26 -3.21 -7.68
CA VAL A 194 -8.82 -3.10 -7.93
C VAL A 194 -8.36 -4.19 -8.90
N SER A 195 -7.75 -3.77 -10.01
CA SER A 195 -7.20 -4.69 -11.02
C SER A 195 -5.82 -5.25 -10.64
N GLY A 196 -5.14 -4.62 -9.72
CA GLY A 196 -3.81 -4.98 -9.24
C GLY A 196 -3.08 -3.80 -8.62
N ILE A 197 -1.90 -4.05 -8.10
CA ILE A 197 -1.04 -3.10 -7.44
C ILE A 197 0.10 -2.75 -8.40
N VAL A 198 0.36 -1.46 -8.63
CA VAL A 198 1.36 -0.98 -9.59
C VAL A 198 2.78 -1.39 -9.19
N SER A 199 3.67 -1.47 -10.18
CA SER A 199 5.11 -1.52 -9.92
C SER A 199 5.59 -0.19 -9.32
N ILE A 200 6.60 -0.26 -8.45
CA ILE A 200 7.32 0.89 -7.93
C ILE A 200 8.79 0.69 -8.23
N ILE A 201 9.33 1.50 -9.13
CA ILE A 201 10.70 1.36 -9.61
C ILE A 201 11.45 2.66 -9.34
N ASP A 202 12.56 2.56 -8.61
CA ASP A 202 13.37 3.68 -8.18
C ASP A 202 14.74 3.68 -8.85
N TYR A 203 15.14 4.85 -9.32
CA TYR A 203 16.48 5.09 -9.83
C TYR A 203 17.13 6.27 -9.12
N LYS A 204 18.36 6.08 -8.67
CA LYS A 204 19.25 7.19 -8.36
C LYS A 204 19.88 7.67 -9.67
N VAL A 205 19.56 8.91 -10.06
CA VAL A 205 20.12 9.56 -11.25
C VAL A 205 21.14 10.59 -10.82
N THR A 206 22.36 10.49 -11.37
CA THR A 206 23.45 11.41 -11.10
C THR A 206 23.81 12.18 -12.38
N ALA A 207 23.64 13.49 -12.36
CA ALA A 207 24.12 14.39 -13.38
C ALA A 207 25.53 14.88 -13.00
N LYS A 208 26.49 14.75 -13.93
CA LYS A 208 27.89 15.15 -13.75
C LYS A 208 28.22 16.32 -14.72
N GLY A 209 28.68 17.42 -14.16
CA GLY A 209 29.13 18.60 -14.86
C GLY A 209 30.53 19.01 -14.40
N MET A 210 30.76 20.32 -14.26
CA MET A 210 32.03 20.87 -13.79
C MET A 210 31.82 22.07 -12.90
N SER A 211 32.25 21.98 -11.65
CA SER A 211 32.23 23.11 -10.73
C SER A 211 33.17 24.21 -11.20
N ASN A 212 32.70 25.46 -11.17
CA ASN A 212 33.52 26.63 -11.49
C ASN A 212 32.89 27.88 -10.86
N HIS A 213 33.61 28.99 -10.92
CA HIS A 213 33.16 30.27 -10.37
C HIS A 213 31.94 30.80 -11.12
N ALA A 214 30.83 31.05 -10.36
CA ALA A 214 29.55 31.41 -10.97
C ALA A 214 29.55 32.79 -11.66
N GLY A 215 30.33 33.75 -11.17
CA GLY A 215 30.39 35.13 -11.71
C GLY A 215 31.30 35.29 -12.90
N THR A 216 32.35 34.46 -13.06
CA THR A 216 33.37 34.64 -14.11
C THR A 216 33.29 33.61 -15.24
N THR A 217 32.53 32.54 -15.07
CA THR A 217 32.33 31.56 -16.13
C THR A 217 31.18 31.97 -17.03
N MET A 218 31.49 32.22 -18.30
CA MET A 218 30.51 32.59 -19.34
C MET A 218 29.45 31.49 -19.48
N MET A 219 28.20 31.86 -19.73
CA MET A 219 27.06 30.91 -19.88
C MET A 219 27.34 29.81 -20.90
N ALA A 220 27.96 30.15 -22.04
CA ALA A 220 28.28 29.20 -23.12
C ALA A 220 29.30 28.13 -22.73
N ASN A 221 30.10 28.36 -21.69
CA ASN A 221 31.18 27.46 -21.26
C ASN A 221 30.83 26.64 -20.02
N ARG A 222 29.58 26.78 -19.49
CA ARG A 222 29.14 26.11 -18.29
C ARG A 222 28.83 24.64 -18.55
N LYS A 223 29.27 23.79 -17.62
CA LYS A 223 28.83 22.39 -17.49
C LYS A 223 28.09 22.26 -16.16
N ASP A 224 26.89 22.83 -16.11
CA ASP A 224 26.08 22.95 -14.91
C ASP A 224 25.22 21.71 -14.72
N ALA A 225 25.58 20.88 -13.73
CA ALA A 225 24.90 19.61 -13.46
C ALA A 225 23.46 19.80 -12.99
N LEU A 226 23.16 20.89 -12.25
CA LEU A 226 21.79 21.17 -11.79
C LEU A 226 20.90 21.58 -12.95
N VAL A 227 21.37 22.41 -13.85
CA VAL A 227 20.60 22.79 -15.06
C VAL A 227 20.40 21.58 -15.96
N GLY A 228 21.39 20.70 -16.10
CA GLY A 228 21.24 19.42 -16.80
C GLY A 228 20.16 18.55 -16.18
N MET A 229 20.19 18.36 -14.85
CA MET A 229 19.19 17.59 -14.12
C MET A 229 17.79 18.20 -14.26
N ALA A 230 17.65 19.50 -14.13
CA ALA A 230 16.35 20.20 -14.29
C ALA A 230 15.73 19.96 -15.67
N LYS A 231 16.55 20.02 -16.75
CA LYS A 231 16.08 19.70 -18.11
C LYS A 231 15.61 18.27 -18.23
N LEU A 232 16.34 17.31 -17.64
CA LEU A 232 15.96 15.91 -17.67
C LEU A 232 14.63 15.67 -16.92
N ILE A 233 14.44 16.32 -15.76
CA ILE A 233 13.21 16.19 -14.96
C ILE A 233 12.01 16.71 -15.75
N VAL A 234 12.13 17.88 -16.39
CA VAL A 234 11.04 18.46 -17.19
C VAL A 234 10.70 17.55 -18.38
N ALA A 235 11.70 17.10 -19.14
CA ALA A 235 11.48 16.19 -20.26
C ALA A 235 10.86 14.86 -19.83
N ALA A 236 11.27 14.33 -18.69
CA ALA A 236 10.70 13.10 -18.14
C ALA A 236 9.24 13.29 -17.69
N GLU A 237 8.91 14.42 -17.05
CA GLU A 237 7.55 14.74 -16.63
C GLU A 237 6.60 14.91 -17.82
N GLU A 238 7.02 15.67 -18.85
CA GLU A 238 6.27 15.84 -20.11
C GLU A 238 6.05 14.46 -20.77
N ARG A 239 7.10 13.65 -20.87
CA ARG A 239 7.01 12.33 -21.46
C ARG A 239 6.10 11.36 -20.70
N ALA A 240 6.08 11.41 -19.37
CA ALA A 240 5.18 10.59 -18.56
C ALA A 240 3.71 10.88 -18.93
N ARG A 241 3.34 12.15 -19.04
CA ARG A 241 1.98 12.58 -19.45
C ARG A 241 1.61 12.13 -20.86
N GLU A 242 2.57 12.18 -21.80
CA GLU A 242 2.33 11.79 -23.19
C GLU A 242 2.24 10.27 -23.38
N LEU A 243 3.04 9.51 -22.62
CA LEU A 243 3.20 8.08 -22.82
C LEU A 243 1.97 7.29 -22.38
N ASN A 244 1.43 7.61 -21.19
CA ASN A 244 0.29 6.90 -20.65
C ASN A 244 -0.37 7.69 -19.50
N ASP A 245 -1.70 7.78 -19.52
CA ASP A 245 -2.50 8.55 -18.54
C ASP A 245 -2.42 7.99 -17.10
N THR A 246 -2.00 6.75 -16.92
CA THR A 246 -1.89 6.09 -15.62
C THR A 246 -0.45 5.92 -15.15
N LEU A 247 0.53 6.34 -15.95
CA LEU A 247 1.94 6.38 -15.55
C LEU A 247 2.16 7.53 -14.57
N VAL A 248 2.70 7.21 -13.40
CA VAL A 248 3.09 8.19 -12.39
C VAL A 248 4.60 8.30 -12.34
N PHE A 249 5.12 9.53 -12.38
CA PHE A 249 6.54 9.83 -12.26
C PHE A 249 6.77 10.91 -11.20
N THR A 250 7.73 10.69 -10.32
CA THR A 250 8.04 11.62 -9.22
C THR A 250 9.55 11.75 -9.00
N VAL A 251 10.00 12.99 -8.74
CA VAL A 251 11.35 13.28 -8.25
C VAL A 251 11.21 13.92 -6.86
N GLY A 252 11.14 13.08 -5.83
CA GLY A 252 10.89 13.51 -4.45
C GLY A 252 12.13 14.03 -3.72
N LYS A 253 13.35 13.80 -4.27
CA LYS A 253 14.59 14.21 -3.63
C LYS A 253 15.62 14.62 -4.66
N ILE A 254 16.26 15.77 -4.40
CA ILE A 254 17.41 16.26 -5.16
C ILE A 254 18.50 16.79 -4.22
N ALA A 255 19.74 16.52 -4.51
CA ALA A 255 20.91 17.03 -3.80
C ALA A 255 21.92 17.60 -4.81
N VAL A 256 22.56 18.70 -4.44
CA VAL A 256 23.48 19.46 -5.33
C VAL A 256 24.83 19.63 -4.64
N SER A 257 25.92 19.45 -5.38
CA SER A 257 27.29 19.61 -4.88
C SER A 257 28.09 20.57 -5.79
N PRO A 258 28.85 21.51 -5.16
CA PRO A 258 29.11 21.70 -3.74
C PRO A 258 27.98 22.43 -2.96
N GLY A 259 26.90 22.89 -3.60
CA GLY A 259 25.78 23.56 -2.95
C GLY A 259 26.11 24.95 -2.40
N GLN A 260 26.92 25.72 -3.10
CA GLN A 260 27.32 27.08 -2.76
C GLN A 260 26.76 28.08 -3.76
N GLU A 261 26.30 29.23 -3.31
CA GLU A 261 25.63 30.25 -4.13
C GLU A 261 26.50 30.80 -5.27
N ASN A 262 27.82 30.86 -5.08
CA ASN A 262 28.77 31.42 -6.02
C ASN A 262 29.57 30.38 -6.81
N VAL A 263 29.13 29.09 -6.80
CA VAL A 263 29.78 27.99 -7.52
C VAL A 263 28.79 27.28 -8.43
N ILE A 264 29.16 27.09 -9.70
CA ILE A 264 28.40 26.27 -10.64
C ILE A 264 28.38 24.82 -10.13
N PRO A 265 27.21 24.18 -9.98
CA PRO A 265 27.11 22.80 -9.54
C PRO A 265 27.87 21.81 -10.46
N GLY A 266 28.82 21.08 -9.88
CA GLY A 266 29.53 20.01 -10.59
C GLY A 266 28.81 18.68 -10.55
N GLN A 267 27.88 18.49 -9.60
CA GLN A 267 27.09 17.29 -9.49
C GLN A 267 25.68 17.62 -8.98
N ALA A 268 24.67 16.94 -9.53
CA ALA A 268 23.32 16.89 -9.00
C ALA A 268 22.87 15.41 -8.94
N VAL A 269 22.28 15.01 -7.82
CA VAL A 269 21.78 13.64 -7.61
C VAL A 269 20.29 13.74 -7.29
N ALA A 270 19.45 13.00 -8.01
CA ALA A 270 18.01 12.95 -7.80
C ALA A 270 17.52 11.49 -7.72
N ASN A 271 16.43 11.26 -6.98
CA ASN A 271 15.73 9.99 -6.98
C ASN A 271 14.51 10.10 -7.91
N PHE A 272 14.48 9.26 -8.93
CA PHE A 272 13.38 9.12 -9.88
C PHE A 272 12.57 7.89 -9.49
N GLU A 273 11.29 8.08 -9.20
CA GLU A 273 10.34 7.01 -8.94
C GLU A 273 9.31 6.96 -10.08
N MET A 274 9.03 5.77 -10.60
CA MET A 274 8.01 5.53 -11.60
C MET A 274 7.09 4.40 -11.18
N ARG A 275 5.78 4.55 -11.43
CA ARG A 275 4.76 3.56 -11.09
C ARG A 275 3.83 3.30 -12.26
N HIS A 276 3.60 2.04 -12.59
CA HIS A 276 2.60 1.60 -13.57
C HIS A 276 2.30 0.10 -13.42
N MET A 277 1.10 -0.33 -13.88
CA MET A 277 0.73 -1.75 -13.90
C MET A 277 1.50 -2.54 -14.95
N ASP A 278 1.66 -1.98 -16.14
CA ASP A 278 2.33 -2.64 -17.26
C ASP A 278 3.83 -2.34 -17.26
N LYS A 279 4.62 -3.41 -17.15
CA LYS A 279 6.08 -3.33 -17.21
C LYS A 279 6.58 -2.75 -18.53
N ALA A 280 5.90 -3.00 -19.64
CA ALA A 280 6.31 -2.47 -20.94
C ALA A 280 6.25 -0.92 -20.96
N VAL A 281 5.29 -0.31 -20.27
CA VAL A 281 5.20 1.15 -20.14
C VAL A 281 6.36 1.71 -19.31
N THR A 282 6.70 1.08 -18.18
CA THR A 282 7.85 1.54 -17.36
C THR A 282 9.17 1.32 -18.06
N ASP A 283 9.35 0.22 -18.80
CA ASP A 283 10.55 -0.06 -19.59
C ASP A 283 10.72 0.98 -20.73
N GLN A 284 9.63 1.30 -21.44
CA GLN A 284 9.63 2.31 -22.50
C GLN A 284 9.96 3.69 -21.92
N PHE A 285 9.30 4.08 -20.84
CA PHE A 285 9.56 5.35 -20.16
C PHE A 285 11.01 5.48 -19.70
N TYR A 286 11.56 4.43 -19.12
CA TYR A 286 12.97 4.41 -18.71
C TYR A 286 13.92 4.58 -19.90
N ALA A 287 13.65 3.90 -21.02
CA ALA A 287 14.44 4.03 -22.24
C ALA A 287 14.40 5.47 -22.81
N ASP A 288 13.21 6.10 -22.79
CA ASP A 288 13.02 7.45 -23.26
C ASP A 288 13.78 8.48 -22.39
N ILE A 289 13.74 8.32 -21.05
CA ILE A 289 14.52 9.18 -20.14
C ILE A 289 16.03 9.04 -20.40
N GLN A 290 16.53 7.83 -20.65
CA GLN A 290 17.92 7.61 -20.99
C GLN A 290 18.32 8.22 -22.33
N ALA A 291 17.40 8.24 -23.31
CA ALA A 291 17.60 8.89 -24.59
C ALA A 291 17.68 10.42 -24.42
N PHE A 292 16.75 11.05 -23.69
CA PHE A 292 16.77 12.48 -23.37
C PHE A 292 18.04 12.89 -22.64
N ALA A 293 18.53 12.08 -21.70
CA ALA A 293 19.77 12.34 -20.98
C ALA A 293 20.98 12.48 -21.92
N LYS A 294 21.03 11.71 -23.02
CA LYS A 294 22.12 11.77 -24.02
C LYS A 294 22.07 13.04 -24.87
N GLU A 295 20.89 13.64 -25.01
CA GLU A 295 20.68 14.86 -25.80
C GLU A 295 21.01 16.15 -25.02
N ILE A 296 21.11 16.06 -23.66
CA ILE A 296 21.42 17.22 -22.82
C ILE A 296 22.91 17.54 -22.92
N PRO A 297 23.28 18.70 -23.51
CA PRO A 297 24.68 19.04 -23.73
C PRO A 297 25.40 19.37 -22.42
N ASN A 298 26.69 19.14 -22.39
CA ASN A 298 27.59 19.52 -21.30
C ASN A 298 27.27 18.87 -19.92
N CYS A 299 26.58 17.74 -19.92
CA CYS A 299 26.24 17.00 -18.72
C CYS A 299 26.26 15.49 -19.03
N GLU A 300 26.86 14.71 -18.17
CA GLU A 300 26.84 13.25 -18.25
C GLU A 300 25.88 12.70 -17.18
N PHE A 301 25.13 11.65 -17.53
CA PHE A 301 24.16 11.06 -16.63
C PHE A 301 24.49 9.59 -16.33
N GLU A 302 24.36 9.23 -15.07
CA GLU A 302 24.47 7.85 -14.57
C GLU A 302 23.16 7.45 -13.90
N PHE A 303 22.63 6.28 -14.25
CA PHE A 303 21.39 5.74 -13.71
C PHE A 303 21.69 4.46 -12.93
N VAL A 304 21.31 4.41 -11.67
CA VAL A 304 21.46 3.23 -10.81
C VAL A 304 20.10 2.83 -10.27
N ASN A 305 19.59 1.65 -10.63
CA ASN A 305 18.38 1.11 -10.02
C ASN A 305 18.63 0.88 -8.52
N THR A 306 17.78 1.43 -7.68
CA THR A 306 17.90 1.34 -6.21
C THR A 306 16.81 0.47 -5.60
N SER A 307 15.68 0.31 -6.30
CA SER A 307 14.58 -0.55 -5.91
C SER A 307 13.73 -0.90 -7.14
N ALA A 308 13.22 -2.13 -7.19
CA ALA A 308 12.23 -2.55 -8.17
C ALA A 308 11.25 -3.51 -7.50
N LYS A 309 10.04 -3.01 -7.26
CA LYS A 309 8.88 -3.82 -6.90
C LYS A 309 8.02 -3.94 -8.16
N TYR A 310 7.80 -5.16 -8.63
CA TYR A 310 7.00 -5.39 -9.84
C TYR A 310 5.51 -5.31 -9.51
N SER A 311 4.70 -5.06 -10.54
CA SER A 311 3.25 -5.03 -10.40
C SER A 311 2.69 -6.39 -9.99
N THR A 312 1.64 -6.36 -9.18
CA THR A 312 0.97 -7.54 -8.66
C THR A 312 -0.49 -7.51 -9.11
N PRO A 313 -0.89 -8.33 -10.10
CA PRO A 313 -2.28 -8.38 -10.54
C PRO A 313 -3.18 -9.02 -9.48
N CYS A 314 -4.40 -8.50 -9.33
CA CYS A 314 -5.48 -9.21 -8.64
C CYS A 314 -5.96 -10.40 -9.50
N ASP A 315 -6.55 -11.41 -8.85
CA ASP A 315 -7.08 -12.57 -9.56
C ASP A 315 -8.28 -12.15 -10.45
N PRO A 316 -8.27 -12.45 -11.75
CA PRO A 316 -9.35 -12.05 -12.66
C PRO A 316 -10.73 -12.53 -12.23
N ARG A 317 -10.82 -13.67 -11.54
CA ARG A 317 -12.09 -14.23 -11.03
C ARG A 317 -12.62 -13.36 -9.88
N LEU A 318 -11.75 -12.91 -8.99
CA LEU A 318 -12.10 -12.00 -7.89
C LEU A 318 -12.46 -10.60 -8.40
N ILE A 319 -11.72 -10.07 -9.39
CA ILE A 319 -12.09 -8.81 -10.05
C ILE A 319 -13.51 -8.92 -10.61
N LYS A 320 -13.76 -9.97 -11.39
CA LYS A 320 -15.09 -10.20 -11.99
C LYS A 320 -16.18 -10.36 -10.94
N LEU A 321 -15.92 -11.10 -9.86
CA LEU A 321 -16.87 -11.32 -8.79
C LEU A 321 -17.28 -10.01 -8.09
N ILE A 322 -16.30 -9.16 -7.77
CA ILE A 322 -16.54 -7.85 -7.13
C ILE A 322 -17.29 -6.93 -8.11
N ASP A 323 -16.91 -6.92 -9.38
CA ASP A 323 -17.58 -6.15 -10.44
C ASP A 323 -19.05 -6.59 -10.63
N ASP A 324 -19.30 -7.91 -10.64
CA ASP A 324 -20.65 -8.48 -10.71
C ASP A 324 -21.49 -8.07 -9.47
N VAL A 325 -20.91 -8.09 -8.26
CA VAL A 325 -21.58 -7.63 -7.03
C VAL A 325 -21.96 -6.16 -7.14
N CYS A 326 -21.05 -5.30 -7.57
CA CYS A 326 -21.35 -3.88 -7.75
C CYS A 326 -22.45 -3.65 -8.79
N THR A 327 -22.39 -4.37 -9.91
CA THR A 327 -23.39 -4.29 -10.99
C THR A 327 -24.78 -4.72 -10.51
N GLU A 328 -24.89 -5.87 -9.85
CA GLU A 328 -26.18 -6.40 -9.33
C GLU A 328 -26.81 -5.47 -8.28
N LYS A 329 -26.00 -4.75 -7.53
CA LYS A 329 -26.45 -3.78 -6.53
C LYS A 329 -26.64 -2.36 -7.07
N GLU A 330 -26.42 -2.16 -8.36
CA GLU A 330 -26.51 -0.85 -9.02
C GLU A 330 -25.57 0.20 -8.37
N ILE A 331 -24.39 -0.26 -7.85
CA ILE A 331 -23.38 0.61 -7.25
C ILE A 331 -22.49 1.17 -8.36
N SER A 332 -22.25 2.48 -8.36
CA SER A 332 -21.32 3.09 -9.30
C SER A 332 -19.88 2.64 -8.99
N HIS A 333 -19.20 2.06 -9.99
CA HIS A 333 -17.88 1.49 -9.78
C HIS A 333 -17.00 1.57 -11.04
N VAL A 334 -15.70 1.40 -10.83
CA VAL A 334 -14.71 1.35 -11.92
C VAL A 334 -13.61 0.34 -11.60
N ILE A 335 -13.15 -0.39 -12.60
CA ILE A 335 -11.95 -1.22 -12.48
C ILE A 335 -10.72 -0.30 -12.61
N MET A 336 -9.83 -0.33 -11.60
CA MET A 336 -8.69 0.57 -11.52
C MET A 336 -7.50 -0.08 -10.80
N PRO A 337 -6.25 0.32 -11.09
CA PRO A 337 -5.10 -0.15 -10.31
C PRO A 337 -4.99 0.59 -8.98
N SER A 338 -4.34 -0.05 -7.99
CA SER A 338 -3.82 0.65 -6.83
C SER A 338 -2.48 1.32 -7.14
N GLY A 339 -2.36 2.60 -6.84
CA GLY A 339 -1.11 3.36 -6.91
C GLY A 339 -0.18 3.15 -5.70
N ALA A 340 -0.68 2.53 -4.63
CA ALA A 340 0.04 2.27 -3.37
C ALA A 340 0.36 0.78 -3.20
N GLY A 341 1.31 0.46 -2.29
CA GLY A 341 1.56 -0.91 -1.84
C GLY A 341 0.52 -1.33 -0.81
N HIS A 342 0.28 -2.65 -0.67
CA HIS A 342 -0.67 -3.21 0.28
C HIS A 342 -0.20 -4.58 0.78
N ASP A 343 -0.78 -5.08 1.87
CA ASP A 343 -0.50 -6.41 2.41
C ASP A 343 -0.87 -7.53 1.41
N ALA A 344 -1.84 -7.28 0.54
CA ALA A 344 -2.20 -8.14 -0.57
C ALA A 344 -1.00 -8.50 -1.48
N ASN A 345 0.02 -7.63 -1.61
CA ASN A 345 1.24 -7.95 -2.35
C ASN A 345 1.95 -9.19 -1.82
N ALA A 346 2.08 -9.31 -0.48
CA ALA A 346 2.76 -10.44 0.12
C ALA A 346 1.98 -11.74 -0.10
N MET A 347 0.65 -11.68 -0.05
CA MET A 347 -0.22 -12.83 -0.31
C MET A 347 -0.11 -13.31 -1.76
N ALA A 348 -0.23 -12.39 -2.71
CA ALA A 348 -0.18 -12.71 -4.13
C ALA A 348 1.19 -13.24 -4.57
N HIS A 349 2.28 -12.68 -4.02
CA HIS A 349 3.64 -13.13 -4.33
C HIS A 349 3.85 -14.61 -4.01
N GLU A 350 3.21 -15.09 -2.95
CA GLU A 350 3.27 -16.49 -2.54
C GLU A 350 2.11 -17.34 -3.09
N GLY A 351 1.36 -16.82 -4.08
CA GLY A 351 0.40 -17.57 -4.88
C GLY A 351 -1.02 -17.61 -4.33
N VAL A 352 -1.37 -16.80 -3.33
CA VAL A 352 -2.76 -16.66 -2.87
C VAL A 352 -3.51 -15.75 -3.83
N PRO A 353 -4.69 -16.14 -4.37
CA PRO A 353 -5.53 -15.25 -5.16
C PRO A 353 -5.94 -14.02 -4.33
N ILE A 354 -5.73 -12.81 -4.85
CA ILE A 354 -6.09 -11.58 -4.17
C ILE A 354 -7.18 -10.80 -4.88
N GLY A 355 -8.06 -10.16 -4.09
CA GLY A 355 -9.03 -9.17 -4.56
C GLY A 355 -9.04 -7.96 -3.63
N MET A 356 -9.27 -6.76 -4.18
CA MET A 356 -9.28 -5.55 -3.37
C MET A 356 -10.44 -4.64 -3.77
N ILE A 357 -11.00 -3.95 -2.77
CA ILE A 357 -12.13 -3.03 -2.90
C ILE A 357 -11.71 -1.69 -2.34
N PHE A 358 -11.83 -0.64 -3.17
CA PHE A 358 -11.55 0.73 -2.76
C PHE A 358 -12.82 1.54 -2.55
N VAL A 359 -12.73 2.48 -1.61
CA VAL A 359 -13.70 3.57 -1.43
C VAL A 359 -13.01 4.92 -1.53
N PRO A 360 -13.74 5.99 -1.91
CA PRO A 360 -13.15 7.29 -2.18
C PRO A 360 -12.40 7.89 -0.98
N SER A 361 -11.20 8.41 -1.22
CA SER A 361 -10.50 9.35 -0.35
C SER A 361 -10.86 10.77 -0.78
N VAL A 362 -11.52 11.54 0.08
CA VAL A 362 -11.96 12.91 -0.24
C VAL A 362 -10.73 13.76 -0.58
N LYS A 363 -10.74 14.34 -1.80
CA LYS A 363 -9.61 15.10 -2.37
C LYS A 363 -8.32 14.29 -2.54
N GLY A 364 -8.38 12.97 -2.48
CA GLY A 364 -7.20 12.12 -2.55
C GLY A 364 -6.25 12.22 -1.35
N ILE A 365 -6.73 12.78 -0.24
CA ILE A 365 -5.90 12.99 0.94
C ILE A 365 -5.69 11.67 1.67
N SER A 366 -4.42 11.29 1.86
CA SER A 366 -3.97 10.18 2.70
C SER A 366 -2.61 10.50 3.33
N HIS A 367 -2.17 9.72 4.31
CA HIS A 367 -0.93 9.91 5.07
C HIS A 367 -0.83 11.26 5.80
N GLN A 368 -1.97 11.82 6.19
CA GLN A 368 -2.05 13.05 6.98
C GLN A 368 -3.37 13.14 7.75
N GLY A 369 -3.42 14.03 8.75
CA GLY A 369 -4.54 14.14 9.68
C GLY A 369 -5.89 14.52 9.07
N ASP A 370 -5.89 15.16 7.89
CA ASP A 370 -7.10 15.55 7.16
C ASP A 370 -7.67 14.44 6.26
N GLU A 371 -7.11 13.24 6.32
CA GLU A 371 -7.62 12.06 5.62
C GLU A 371 -9.09 11.81 5.99
N TYR A 372 -9.94 11.65 4.98
CA TYR A 372 -11.37 11.49 5.17
C TYR A 372 -12.02 10.66 4.07
N THR A 373 -12.86 9.72 4.50
CA THR A 373 -13.80 8.98 3.66
C THR A 373 -15.22 9.15 4.20
N LYS A 374 -16.17 9.41 3.33
CA LYS A 374 -17.56 9.63 3.76
C LYS A 374 -18.16 8.36 4.36
N PRO A 375 -18.93 8.46 5.46
CA PRO A 375 -19.56 7.30 6.11
C PRO A 375 -20.39 6.43 5.15
N GLU A 376 -21.09 7.04 4.20
CA GLU A 376 -21.88 6.32 3.20
C GLU A 376 -21.04 5.45 2.28
N HIS A 377 -19.86 5.91 1.86
CA HIS A 377 -18.94 5.10 1.04
C HIS A 377 -18.33 3.95 1.85
N ILE A 378 -18.02 4.17 3.13
CA ILE A 378 -17.56 3.12 4.05
C ILE A 378 -18.61 2.00 4.16
N ASP A 379 -19.86 2.36 4.38
CA ASP A 379 -20.95 1.38 4.52
C ASP A 379 -21.20 0.64 3.19
N LEU A 380 -21.11 1.35 2.08
CA LEU A 380 -21.30 0.79 0.73
C LEU A 380 -20.21 -0.20 0.36
N GLY A 381 -18.94 0.18 0.55
CA GLY A 381 -17.80 -0.73 0.30
C GLY A 381 -17.81 -1.97 1.17
N ALA A 382 -18.22 -1.83 2.45
CA ALA A 382 -18.39 -2.97 3.35
C ALA A 382 -19.54 -3.89 2.92
N ASP A 383 -20.60 -3.34 2.30
CA ASP A 383 -21.66 -4.15 1.72
C ASP A 383 -21.18 -4.94 0.51
N VAL A 384 -20.36 -4.32 -0.37
CA VAL A 384 -19.70 -5.02 -1.48
C VAL A 384 -18.81 -6.14 -0.95
N LEU A 385 -17.98 -5.89 0.06
CA LEU A 385 -17.12 -6.89 0.69
C LEU A 385 -17.95 -8.06 1.23
N TYR A 386 -19.02 -7.78 1.98
CA TYR A 386 -19.89 -8.80 2.55
C TYR A 386 -20.53 -9.69 1.47
N GLN A 387 -21.09 -9.10 0.43
CA GLN A 387 -21.71 -9.85 -0.67
C GLN A 387 -20.67 -10.68 -1.46
N THR A 388 -19.47 -10.13 -1.62
CA THR A 388 -18.37 -10.87 -2.24
C THR A 388 -18.03 -12.12 -1.42
N VAL A 389 -17.93 -12.01 -0.10
CA VAL A 389 -17.70 -13.16 0.80
C VAL A 389 -18.81 -14.20 0.67
N LEU A 390 -20.08 -13.78 0.64
CA LEU A 390 -21.19 -14.72 0.49
C LEU A 390 -21.13 -15.49 -0.83
N LYS A 391 -20.83 -14.81 -1.94
CA LYS A 391 -20.71 -15.45 -3.24
C LYS A 391 -19.49 -16.37 -3.32
N LEU A 392 -18.39 -16.01 -2.69
CA LEU A 392 -17.20 -16.87 -2.56
C LEU A 392 -17.50 -18.14 -1.78
N ASP A 393 -18.28 -18.03 -0.70
CA ASP A 393 -18.67 -19.18 0.11
C ASP A 393 -19.52 -20.18 -0.67
N GLU A 394 -20.36 -19.69 -1.58
CA GLU A 394 -21.26 -20.50 -2.42
C GLU A 394 -20.53 -21.15 -3.61
N ASN A 395 -19.62 -20.43 -4.26
CA ASN A 395 -19.10 -20.79 -5.59
C ASN A 395 -17.58 -21.08 -5.62
N GLY A 396 -16.83 -20.71 -4.54
CA GLY A 396 -15.36 -20.69 -4.55
C GLY A 396 -14.78 -19.58 -5.43
N VAL A 397 -13.46 -19.59 -5.61
CA VAL A 397 -12.72 -18.66 -6.50
C VAL A 397 -12.55 -19.26 -7.88
#